data_dfc292904d737983fb71168581eadd3b
#
_entry.id   dfc292904d737983fb71168581eadd3b
#
_cell.length_a   1.000
_cell.length_b   1.000
_cell.length_c   1.000
_cell.angle_alpha   90.00
_cell.angle_beta   90.00
_cell.angle_gamma   90.00
#
_symmetry.space_group_name_H-M   'P 1'
#
loop_
_entity.id
_entity.type
_entity.pdbx_description
1 polymer ?
#
loop_
_entity_poly.entity_id
_entity_poly.type
_entity_poly.pdbx_seq_one_letter_code
_entity_poly.pdbx_strand_id
1 'polypeptide(L)'
;DLHLCDRRQRQMCIRDRESEAAESVADTQTTEGGTITVAASATPHAEILEEAKKILADQGWDLEITIFDDYVLPNEVVESGEFDANYFQHIPYLESFNKEKGTHLVNAGGIHYEPFGIYPGTKKKLDDLAEGDTIAIPNDTTNEARALLLLQDNGLLTLKDGAGLTATINDIKENPKKLKFQELEAAQVAKVKDEVAFVVLNGNYALEAGYSVSKDSIAYEKADSEAAKTYVNIIGVKEGNENSDGIKALVKVLKSDDIKKFINDKYDGAVIPFED
;
A
#
# COMPACT_ATOMS: atom_id res chain seq x y z
N ASP A 1 -39.00 -72.21 -0.92
CA ASP A 1 -38.07 -73.32 -1.20
C ASP A 1 -36.70 -72.72 -1.51
N LEU A 2 -35.76 -72.69 -0.57
CA LEU A 2 -34.74 -73.67 -0.32
C LEU A 2 -33.82 -73.82 -1.51
N HIS A 3 -32.55 -73.57 -1.47
CA HIS A 3 -31.43 -74.09 -0.69
C HIS A 3 -30.17 -73.25 -1.05
N LEU A 4 -29.40 -72.75 -0.15
CA LEU A 4 -28.36 -73.32 0.67
C LEU A 4 -27.07 -73.79 -0.04
N CYS A 5 -25.95 -73.22 0.47
CA CYS A 5 -24.61 -73.79 0.63
C CYS A 5 -23.70 -73.85 -0.59
N ASP A 6 -22.45 -73.70 -0.51
CA ASP A 6 -21.45 -73.74 0.56
C ASP A 6 -20.03 -73.39 -0.01
N ARG A 7 -19.26 -72.66 0.74
CA ARG A 7 -17.86 -72.84 1.15
C ARG A 7 -16.80 -73.40 0.22
N ARG A 8 -15.72 -72.76 0.32
CA ARG A 8 -14.32 -73.17 0.59
C ARG A 8 -13.32 -72.67 -0.47
N GLN A 9 -12.53 -71.70 0.00
CA GLN A 9 -11.17 -71.84 0.54
C GLN A 9 -10.21 -72.66 -0.31
N ARG A 10 -9.15 -71.99 -0.72
CA ARG A 10 -7.70 -72.32 -0.48
C ARG A 10 -6.86 -71.36 -1.32
N GLN A 11 -6.11 -70.51 -0.68
CA GLN A 11 -4.74 -70.63 -0.19
C GLN A 11 -3.67 -70.76 -1.27
N MET A 12 -2.89 -69.65 -1.35
CA MET A 12 -1.42 -69.58 -1.16
C MET A 12 -0.50 -70.04 -2.29
N CYS A 13 0.31 -69.16 -2.75
CA CYS A 13 1.78 -69.16 -2.87
C CYS A 13 2.23 -67.86 -3.54
N ILE A 14 2.86 -66.95 -2.83
CA ILE A 14 4.24 -66.70 -2.45
C ILE A 14 5.22 -66.62 -3.65
N ARG A 15 5.91 -65.45 -3.66
CA ARG A 15 7.21 -65.08 -4.28
C ARG A 15 7.19 -64.75 -5.75
N ASP A 16 7.88 -63.74 -6.21
CA ASP A 16 9.03 -62.93 -5.74
C ASP A 16 9.07 -61.59 -6.43
N ARG A 17 9.59 -60.57 -5.68
CA ARG A 17 10.43 -59.46 -6.09
C ARG A 17 10.34 -58.92 -7.54
N GLU A 18 10.02 -57.67 -7.64
CA GLU A 18 10.99 -56.68 -8.11
C GLU A 18 10.58 -55.29 -7.72
N SER A 19 11.55 -54.48 -7.30
CA SER A 19 11.50 -53.10 -6.90
C SER A 19 11.17 -52.21 -8.10
N GLU A 20 10.07 -51.47 -8.02
CA GLU A 20 9.94 -50.23 -8.83
C GLU A 20 9.55 -49.07 -7.95
N ALA A 21 10.23 -47.98 -8.26
CA ALA A 21 10.28 -46.74 -7.53
C ALA A 21 8.90 -46.20 -7.23
N ALA A 22 8.69 -45.83 -5.97
CA ALA A 22 7.61 -44.89 -5.61
C ALA A 22 7.94 -43.53 -6.23
N GLU A 23 7.38 -43.25 -7.39
CA GLU A 23 7.20 -41.88 -7.82
C GLU A 23 6.28 -41.21 -6.80
N SER A 24 6.85 -40.29 -6.03
CA SER A 24 6.08 -39.34 -5.24
C SER A 24 5.27 -38.49 -6.22
N VAL A 25 4.02 -38.84 -6.39
CA VAL A 25 3.04 -37.91 -6.95
C VAL A 25 2.98 -36.74 -5.97
N ALA A 26 3.69 -35.67 -6.29
CA ALA A 26 3.47 -34.39 -5.66
C ALA A 26 1.99 -34.06 -5.87
N ASP A 27 1.25 -34.08 -4.80
CA ASP A 27 -0.14 -33.63 -4.73
C ASP A 27 -0.11 -32.14 -5.08
N THR A 28 -0.25 -31.83 -6.35
CA THR A 28 -0.52 -30.50 -6.82
C THR A 28 -1.97 -30.25 -6.43
N GLN A 29 -2.19 -29.81 -5.18
CA GLN A 29 -3.43 -29.13 -4.84
C GLN A 29 -3.54 -27.94 -5.80
N THR A 30 -4.29 -28.11 -6.85
CA THR A 30 -4.87 -26.99 -7.59
C THR A 30 -5.81 -26.33 -6.58
N THR A 31 -5.33 -25.26 -5.95
CA THR A 31 -6.23 -24.34 -5.26
C THR A 31 -7.26 -23.91 -6.29
N GLU A 32 -8.53 -24.25 -6.06
CA GLU A 32 -9.61 -23.68 -6.84
C GLU A 32 -9.50 -22.18 -6.69
N GLY A 33 -9.08 -21.50 -7.73
CA GLY A 33 -8.99 -20.06 -7.78
C GLY A 33 -10.37 -19.45 -7.60
N GLY A 34 -10.42 -18.19 -7.29
CA GLY A 34 -11.64 -17.41 -7.12
C GLY A 34 -11.43 -16.00 -7.59
N THR A 35 -12.39 -15.13 -7.36
CA THR A 35 -12.25 -13.69 -7.60
C THR A 35 -11.69 -13.02 -6.37
N ILE A 36 -10.79 -12.06 -6.56
CA ILE A 36 -10.27 -11.16 -5.54
C ILE A 36 -10.62 -9.74 -5.97
N THR A 37 -11.38 -9.02 -5.15
CA THR A 37 -11.78 -7.64 -5.43
C THR A 37 -10.92 -6.66 -4.64
N VAL A 38 -10.30 -5.69 -5.32
CA VAL A 38 -9.39 -4.73 -4.68
C VAL A 38 -9.76 -3.29 -5.02
N ALA A 39 -9.96 -2.47 -3.99
CA ALA A 39 -10.11 -1.03 -4.09
C ALA A 39 -8.73 -0.36 -4.06
N ALA A 40 -8.36 0.43 -5.07
CA ALA A 40 -7.01 0.97 -5.22
C ALA A 40 -7.00 2.42 -5.71
N SER A 41 -5.91 3.16 -5.43
CA SER A 41 -5.60 4.41 -6.13
C SER A 41 -5.09 4.11 -7.54
N ALA A 42 -5.26 5.06 -8.48
CA ALA A 42 -4.95 4.86 -9.88
C ALA A 42 -3.47 4.52 -10.13
N THR A 43 -2.56 5.33 -9.59
CA THR A 43 -1.10 5.10 -9.69
C THR A 43 -0.43 5.34 -8.34
N PRO A 44 0.57 4.55 -7.93
CA PRO A 44 1.11 3.38 -8.62
C PRO A 44 0.31 2.10 -8.39
N HIS A 45 -0.66 2.11 -7.46
CA HIS A 45 -1.31 0.94 -6.87
C HIS A 45 -2.06 0.07 -7.90
N ALA A 46 -3.02 0.65 -8.65
CA ALA A 46 -3.75 -0.09 -9.67
C ALA A 46 -2.83 -0.57 -10.81
N GLU A 47 -1.80 0.20 -11.17
CA GLU A 47 -0.84 -0.20 -12.19
C GLU A 47 0.00 -1.42 -11.76
N ILE A 48 0.38 -1.51 -10.48
CA ILE A 48 1.08 -2.66 -9.90
C ILE A 48 0.12 -3.88 -9.85
N LEU A 49 -1.14 -3.66 -9.48
CA LEU A 49 -2.16 -4.71 -9.46
C LEU A 49 -2.44 -5.26 -10.87
N GLU A 50 -2.45 -4.42 -11.91
CA GLU A 50 -2.65 -4.86 -13.29
C GLU A 50 -1.50 -5.77 -13.78
N GLU A 51 -0.28 -5.56 -13.30
CA GLU A 51 0.82 -6.47 -13.56
C GLU A 51 0.68 -7.77 -12.75
N ALA A 52 0.31 -7.67 -11.48
CA ALA A 52 0.05 -8.82 -10.62
C ALA A 52 -1.12 -9.68 -11.12
N LYS A 53 -2.15 -9.08 -11.74
CA LYS A 53 -3.32 -9.75 -12.32
C LYS A 53 -2.92 -10.84 -13.32
N LYS A 54 -1.90 -10.61 -14.14
CA LYS A 54 -1.40 -11.57 -15.13
C LYS A 54 -0.85 -12.82 -14.45
N ILE A 55 -0.06 -12.62 -13.39
CA ILE A 55 0.56 -13.72 -12.63
C ILE A 55 -0.50 -14.49 -11.83
N LEU A 56 -1.48 -13.78 -11.26
CA LEU A 56 -2.58 -14.38 -10.50
C LEU A 56 -3.49 -15.22 -11.40
N ALA A 57 -3.74 -14.78 -12.64
CA ALA A 57 -4.54 -15.52 -13.60
C ALA A 57 -3.93 -16.90 -13.93
N ASP A 58 -2.59 -16.99 -14.05
CA ASP A 58 -1.87 -18.25 -14.24
C ASP A 58 -1.99 -19.20 -13.02
N GLN A 59 -2.34 -18.65 -11.85
CA GLN A 59 -2.59 -19.40 -10.62
C GLN A 59 -4.08 -19.71 -10.38
N GLY A 60 -4.95 -19.34 -11.34
CA GLY A 60 -6.39 -19.58 -11.27
C GLY A 60 -7.19 -18.49 -10.55
N TRP A 61 -6.57 -17.36 -10.15
CA TRP A 61 -7.24 -16.22 -9.51
C TRP A 61 -7.65 -15.16 -10.52
N ASP A 62 -8.89 -14.66 -10.43
CA ASP A 62 -9.35 -13.48 -11.15
C ASP A 62 -9.28 -12.25 -10.25
N LEU A 63 -8.45 -11.27 -10.63
CA LEU A 63 -8.28 -10.02 -9.87
C LEU A 63 -9.14 -8.91 -10.48
N GLU A 64 -10.12 -8.44 -9.74
CA GLU A 64 -10.95 -7.27 -10.08
C GLU A 64 -10.46 -6.03 -9.34
N ILE A 65 -10.14 -4.98 -10.11
CA ILE A 65 -9.57 -3.74 -9.59
C ILE A 65 -10.55 -2.60 -9.82
N THR A 66 -10.90 -1.90 -8.74
CA THR A 66 -11.70 -0.68 -8.82
C THR A 66 -10.89 0.51 -8.31
N ILE A 67 -10.85 1.58 -9.11
CA ILE A 67 -10.09 2.79 -8.79
C ILE A 67 -10.97 3.76 -8.00
N PHE A 68 -10.38 4.29 -6.93
CA PHE A 68 -10.94 5.35 -6.08
C PHE A 68 -9.98 6.54 -6.05
N ASP A 69 -10.55 7.75 -6.07
CA ASP A 69 -9.79 9.01 -6.12
C ASP A 69 -9.48 9.59 -4.72
N ASP A 70 -10.03 9.00 -3.65
CA ASP A 70 -9.89 9.45 -2.27
C ASP A 70 -9.34 8.36 -1.34
N TYR A 71 -9.03 8.73 -0.09
CA TYR A 71 -8.50 7.79 0.91
C TYR A 71 -9.54 7.25 1.90
N VAL A 72 -10.81 7.64 1.80
CA VAL A 72 -11.87 7.23 2.73
C VAL A 72 -12.63 6.01 2.20
N LEU A 73 -13.15 6.13 0.98
CA LEU A 73 -13.99 5.09 0.38
C LEU A 73 -13.33 3.72 0.29
N PRO A 74 -12.02 3.59 -0.08
CA PRO A 74 -11.39 2.27 -0.13
C PRO A 74 -11.41 1.51 1.20
N ASN A 75 -11.34 2.20 2.33
CA ASN A 75 -11.47 1.58 3.64
C ASN A 75 -12.92 1.24 3.98
N GLU A 76 -13.87 2.09 3.62
CA GLU A 76 -15.30 1.86 3.90
C GLU A 76 -15.85 0.64 3.14
N VAL A 77 -15.47 0.47 1.87
CA VAL A 77 -15.94 -0.68 1.06
C VAL A 77 -15.31 -2.01 1.49
N VAL A 78 -14.10 -2.01 2.05
CA VAL A 78 -13.49 -3.21 2.63
C VAL A 78 -14.09 -3.51 4.01
N GLU A 79 -14.31 -2.49 4.85
CA GLU A 79 -14.97 -2.69 6.15
C GLU A 79 -16.40 -3.23 6.00
N SER A 80 -17.14 -2.76 4.98
CA SER A 80 -18.49 -3.26 4.69
C SER A 80 -18.49 -4.69 4.14
N GLY A 81 -17.37 -5.19 3.63
CA GLY A 81 -17.24 -6.49 2.98
C GLY A 81 -17.68 -6.48 1.50
N GLU A 82 -17.81 -5.31 0.88
CA GLU A 82 -18.07 -5.16 -0.55
C GLU A 82 -16.82 -5.50 -1.38
N PHE A 83 -15.63 -5.22 -0.84
CA PHE A 83 -14.33 -5.58 -1.41
C PHE A 83 -13.55 -6.46 -0.45
N ASP A 84 -12.72 -7.36 -1.01
CA ASP A 84 -11.85 -8.25 -0.22
C ASP A 84 -10.65 -7.52 0.38
N ALA A 85 -10.10 -6.54 -0.35
CA ALA A 85 -8.92 -5.79 0.05
C ALA A 85 -8.92 -4.36 -0.51
N ASN A 86 -8.05 -3.53 0.06
CA ASN A 86 -7.63 -2.28 -0.56
C ASN A 86 -6.10 -2.19 -0.67
N TYR A 87 -5.66 -1.35 -1.61
CA TYR A 87 -4.26 -1.06 -1.85
C TYR A 87 -4.10 0.42 -2.25
N PHE A 88 -3.85 1.29 -1.25
CA PHE A 88 -3.73 2.74 -1.43
C PHE A 88 -3.05 3.44 -0.27
N GLN A 89 -2.91 2.79 0.89
CA GLN A 89 -2.59 3.42 2.18
C GLN A 89 -1.36 2.83 2.84
N HIS A 90 -0.74 3.63 3.69
CA HIS A 90 0.33 3.21 4.58
C HIS A 90 -0.17 2.84 5.98
N ILE A 91 0.65 2.14 6.75
CA ILE A 91 0.31 1.61 8.08
C ILE A 91 -0.26 2.68 9.04
N PRO A 92 0.38 3.85 9.25
CA PRO A 92 -0.17 4.84 10.17
C PRO A 92 -1.55 5.36 9.78
N TYR A 93 -1.84 5.46 8.46
CA TYR A 93 -3.15 5.88 7.99
C TYR A 93 -4.23 4.85 8.34
N LEU A 94 -3.96 3.55 8.10
CA LEU A 94 -4.87 2.46 8.49
C LEU A 94 -5.19 2.51 9.99
N GLU A 95 -4.17 2.65 10.82
CA GLU A 95 -4.33 2.68 12.29
C GLU A 95 -5.13 3.90 12.75
N SER A 96 -4.86 5.08 12.17
CA SER A 96 -5.60 6.30 12.46
C SER A 96 -7.06 6.19 12.00
N PHE A 97 -7.28 5.68 10.81
CA PHE A 97 -8.63 5.47 10.25
C PHE A 97 -9.47 4.55 11.14
N ASN A 98 -8.91 3.40 11.55
CA ASN A 98 -9.57 2.48 12.46
C ASN A 98 -9.97 3.17 13.78
N LYS A 99 -9.06 3.95 14.36
CA LYS A 99 -9.30 4.67 15.60
C LYS A 99 -10.38 5.75 15.46
N GLU A 100 -10.37 6.48 14.36
CA GLU A 100 -11.28 7.61 14.11
C GLU A 100 -12.68 7.16 13.69
N LYS A 101 -12.75 6.11 12.86
CA LYS A 101 -14.01 5.60 12.27
C LYS A 101 -14.57 4.39 13.00
N GLY A 102 -13.82 3.75 13.89
CA GLY A 102 -14.23 2.53 14.57
C GLY A 102 -14.28 1.31 13.66
N THR A 103 -13.43 1.29 12.63
CA THR A 103 -13.28 0.17 11.69
C THR A 103 -12.30 -0.89 12.21
N HIS A 104 -12.31 -2.07 11.59
CA HIS A 104 -11.54 -3.25 12.02
C HIS A 104 -10.69 -3.78 10.85
N LEU A 105 -9.98 -2.87 10.20
CA LEU A 105 -9.10 -3.21 9.09
C LEU A 105 -7.72 -3.61 9.62
N VAL A 106 -7.09 -4.59 8.96
CA VAL A 106 -5.76 -5.09 9.33
C VAL A 106 -4.83 -5.11 8.12
N ASN A 107 -3.53 -5.06 8.39
CA ASN A 107 -2.48 -5.17 7.39
C ASN A 107 -2.23 -6.65 7.06
N ALA A 108 -2.48 -7.05 5.82
CA ALA A 108 -2.18 -8.39 5.31
C ALA A 108 -0.76 -8.51 4.73
N GLY A 109 -0.09 -7.40 4.40
CA GLY A 109 1.29 -7.38 3.93
C GLY A 109 1.75 -6.02 3.44
N GLY A 110 2.99 -5.63 3.77
CA GLY A 110 3.65 -4.44 3.26
C GLY A 110 4.19 -4.69 1.86
N ILE A 111 4.01 -3.75 0.94
CA ILE A 111 4.35 -3.95 -0.48
C ILE A 111 5.41 -2.97 -0.96
N HIS A 112 5.23 -1.67 -0.73
CA HIS A 112 6.16 -0.65 -1.20
C HIS A 112 6.13 0.59 -0.31
N TYR A 113 7.09 1.47 -0.54
CA TYR A 113 7.18 2.79 0.05
C TYR A 113 7.17 3.87 -1.04
N GLU A 114 6.50 4.98 -0.76
CA GLU A 114 6.47 6.16 -1.62
C GLU A 114 7.05 7.36 -0.86
N PRO A 115 8.17 7.96 -1.32
CA PRO A 115 8.69 9.16 -0.71
C PRO A 115 7.68 10.32 -0.76
N PHE A 116 7.46 10.94 0.38
CA PHE A 116 6.66 12.14 0.51
C PHE A 116 7.50 13.35 0.14
N GLY A 117 6.96 14.31 -0.60
CA GLY A 117 7.78 15.39 -1.16
C GLY A 117 7.15 16.78 -1.08
N ILE A 118 8.03 17.79 -1.06
CA ILE A 118 7.71 19.20 -1.23
C ILE A 118 7.90 19.55 -2.69
N TYR A 119 6.84 20.02 -3.34
CA TYR A 119 6.87 20.36 -4.77
C TYR A 119 6.66 21.84 -5.00
N PRO A 120 7.21 22.38 -6.10
CA PRO A 120 7.09 23.79 -6.41
C PRO A 120 5.65 24.19 -6.74
N GLY A 121 5.23 25.28 -6.14
CA GLY A 121 4.06 26.03 -6.53
C GLY A 121 4.44 27.30 -7.28
N THR A 122 4.09 28.45 -6.73
CA THR A 122 4.53 29.78 -7.24
C THR A 122 6.01 30.07 -6.96
N LYS A 123 6.60 29.38 -5.99
CA LYS A 123 8.04 29.43 -5.65
C LYS A 123 8.74 28.17 -6.14
N LYS A 124 10.05 28.26 -6.41
CA LYS A 124 10.81 27.16 -7.02
C LYS A 124 11.87 26.58 -6.10
N LYS A 125 12.26 27.28 -5.04
CA LYS A 125 13.28 26.88 -4.06
C LYS A 125 12.85 27.25 -2.66
N LEU A 126 13.33 26.52 -1.64
CA LEU A 126 13.05 26.82 -0.23
C LEU A 126 13.49 28.24 0.16
N ASP A 127 14.62 28.71 -0.41
CA ASP A 127 15.15 30.03 -0.18
C ASP A 127 14.27 31.17 -0.72
N ASP A 128 13.38 30.88 -1.69
CA ASP A 128 12.45 31.86 -2.26
C ASP A 128 11.27 32.17 -1.32
N LEU A 129 11.09 31.41 -0.23
CA LEU A 129 10.00 31.61 0.73
C LEU A 129 10.11 32.97 1.43
N ALA A 130 9.07 33.75 1.31
CA ALA A 130 8.88 35.03 2.01
C ALA A 130 8.05 34.84 3.30
N GLU A 131 8.10 35.85 4.16
CA GLU A 131 7.23 35.88 5.36
C GLU A 131 5.76 35.90 4.94
N GLY A 132 4.97 35.00 5.52
CA GLY A 132 3.52 34.87 5.29
C GLY A 132 3.14 34.09 4.03
N ASP A 133 4.08 33.50 3.30
CA ASP A 133 3.80 32.57 2.21
C ASP A 133 2.97 31.38 2.70
N THR A 134 2.13 30.84 1.82
CA THR A 134 1.26 29.70 2.11
C THR A 134 1.83 28.41 1.54
N ILE A 135 1.77 27.34 2.32
CA ILE A 135 2.09 25.97 1.90
C ILE A 135 0.82 25.13 2.04
N ALA A 136 0.45 24.40 0.98
CA ALA A 136 -0.68 23.47 1.04
C ALA A 136 -0.19 22.09 1.48
N ILE A 137 -0.91 21.50 2.43
CA ILE A 137 -0.60 20.20 3.05
C ILE A 137 -1.86 19.35 3.15
N PRO A 138 -1.77 18.00 3.24
CA PRO A 138 -2.90 17.15 3.56
C PRO A 138 -3.49 17.46 4.94
N ASN A 139 -4.80 17.22 5.11
CA ASN A 139 -5.53 17.51 6.35
C ASN A 139 -5.88 16.27 7.18
N ASP A 140 -5.53 15.09 6.72
CA ASP A 140 -5.69 13.88 7.53
C ASP A 140 -4.58 13.77 8.57
N THR A 141 -4.92 13.22 9.74
CA THR A 141 -4.07 13.21 10.93
C THR A 141 -2.63 12.79 10.66
N THR A 142 -2.43 11.75 9.86
CA THR A 142 -1.09 11.17 9.67
C THR A 142 -0.29 11.86 8.57
N ASN A 143 -0.93 12.30 7.48
CA ASN A 143 -0.24 13.00 6.41
C ASN A 143 -0.02 14.47 6.72
N GLU A 144 -0.88 15.14 7.51
CA GLU A 144 -0.60 16.47 8.07
C GLU A 144 0.68 16.41 8.92
N ALA A 145 0.74 15.48 9.87
CA ALA A 145 1.92 15.31 10.73
C ALA A 145 3.18 15.02 9.91
N ARG A 146 3.09 14.14 8.91
CA ARG A 146 4.19 13.79 8.00
C ARG A 146 4.68 15.00 7.21
N ALA A 147 3.75 15.84 6.72
CA ALA A 147 4.10 17.09 6.02
C ALA A 147 4.84 18.06 6.95
N LEU A 148 4.35 18.25 8.18
CA LEU A 148 4.98 19.13 9.15
C LEU A 148 6.37 18.64 9.56
N LEU A 149 6.55 17.31 9.72
CA LEU A 149 7.85 16.71 10.01
C LEU A 149 8.84 16.93 8.84
N LEU A 150 8.40 16.73 7.60
CA LEU A 150 9.22 16.99 6.42
C LEU A 150 9.62 18.47 6.31
N LEU A 151 8.72 19.41 6.64
CA LEU A 151 9.01 20.83 6.66
C LEU A 151 10.01 21.18 7.78
N GLN A 152 9.89 20.54 8.96
CA GLN A 152 10.84 20.67 10.06
C GLN A 152 12.22 20.15 9.68
N ASP A 153 12.32 18.99 9.04
CA ASP A 153 13.59 18.41 8.59
C ASP A 153 14.32 19.31 7.59
N ASN A 154 13.56 20.15 6.87
CA ASN A 154 14.09 21.15 5.96
C ASN A 154 14.28 22.54 6.61
N GLY A 155 14.15 22.65 7.93
CA GLY A 155 14.46 23.88 8.69
C GLY A 155 13.44 25.01 8.53
N LEU A 156 12.22 24.72 8.04
CA LEU A 156 11.20 25.74 7.80
C LEU A 156 10.38 26.08 9.04
N LEU A 157 10.26 25.13 9.97
CA LEU A 157 9.56 25.27 11.23
C LEU A 157 10.15 24.32 12.29
N THR A 158 9.73 24.46 13.53
CA THR A 158 10.03 23.53 14.62
C THR A 158 8.72 23.12 15.30
N LEU A 159 8.53 21.83 15.54
CA LEU A 159 7.39 21.29 16.26
C LEU A 159 7.69 21.22 17.76
N LYS A 160 6.63 21.15 18.57
CA LYS A 160 6.73 20.85 20.01
C LYS A 160 7.30 19.46 20.23
N ASP A 161 8.05 19.31 21.33
CA ASP A 161 8.61 18.02 21.70
C ASP A 161 7.47 16.98 21.90
N GLY A 162 7.62 15.81 21.27
CA GLY A 162 6.67 14.72 21.37
C GLY A 162 5.42 14.84 20.49
N ALA A 163 5.35 15.81 19.59
CA ALA A 163 4.21 15.93 18.64
C ALA A 163 4.06 14.69 17.73
N GLY A 164 5.19 14.14 17.24
CA GLY A 164 5.24 12.83 16.56
C GLY A 164 4.32 12.70 15.34
N LEU A 165 3.80 11.50 15.13
CA LEU A 165 2.98 11.13 13.95
C LEU A 165 1.53 11.67 13.98
N THR A 166 1.18 12.48 14.97
CA THR A 166 -0.13 13.12 15.11
C THR A 166 -0.01 14.64 15.25
N ALA A 167 1.15 15.20 14.89
CA ALA A 167 1.38 16.63 14.90
C ALA A 167 0.39 17.36 14.01
N THR A 168 -0.10 18.51 14.50
CA THR A 168 -0.95 19.44 13.76
C THR A 168 -0.30 20.80 13.66
N ILE A 169 -0.85 21.70 12.87
CA ILE A 169 -0.37 23.10 12.79
C ILE A 169 -0.36 23.79 14.16
N ASN A 170 -1.20 23.33 15.12
CA ASN A 170 -1.23 23.83 16.50
C ASN A 170 0.01 23.41 17.32
N ASP A 171 0.77 22.43 16.84
CA ASP A 171 1.98 21.94 17.48
C ASP A 171 3.25 22.61 16.95
N ILE A 172 3.12 23.58 16.07
CA ILE A 172 4.25 24.40 15.63
C ILE A 172 4.71 25.28 16.80
N LYS A 173 5.97 25.07 17.20
CA LYS A 173 6.64 25.83 18.27
C LYS A 173 7.30 27.09 17.73
N GLU A 174 7.99 26.95 16.58
CA GLU A 174 8.67 28.05 15.91
C GLU A 174 8.31 28.05 14.42
N ASN A 175 7.98 29.24 13.93
CA ASN A 175 7.67 29.49 12.52
C ASN A 175 8.29 30.83 12.11
N PRO A 176 9.62 30.84 11.84
CA PRO A 176 10.37 32.08 11.66
C PRO A 176 9.87 32.94 10.51
N LYS A 177 9.37 32.31 9.45
CA LYS A 177 8.83 33.01 8.26
C LYS A 177 7.31 33.24 8.34
N LYS A 178 6.67 32.94 9.48
CA LYS A 178 5.22 33.06 9.68
C LYS A 178 4.43 32.44 8.53
N LEU A 179 4.89 31.27 8.08
CA LEU A 179 4.25 30.52 7.00
C LEU A 179 2.81 30.21 7.37
N LYS A 180 1.93 30.28 6.39
CA LYS A 180 0.53 29.87 6.51
C LYS A 180 0.37 28.47 5.93
N PHE A 181 -0.55 27.71 6.49
CA PHE A 181 -0.86 26.38 6.02
C PHE A 181 -2.28 26.33 5.49
N GLN A 182 -2.42 25.75 4.28
CA GLN A 182 -3.72 25.44 3.69
C GLN A 182 -3.88 23.92 3.77
N GLU A 183 -4.72 23.49 4.73
CA GLU A 183 -5.01 22.08 4.99
C GLU A 183 -6.15 21.63 4.08
N LEU A 184 -5.90 20.64 3.24
CA LEU A 184 -6.82 20.14 2.22
C LEU A 184 -6.85 18.61 2.24
N GLU A 185 -7.92 18.01 1.75
CA GLU A 185 -7.90 16.60 1.39
C GLU A 185 -6.70 16.30 0.48
N ALA A 186 -5.98 15.19 0.73
CA ALA A 186 -4.74 14.86 0.03
C ALA A 186 -4.89 14.92 -1.50
N ALA A 187 -6.03 14.45 -2.04
CA ALA A 187 -6.37 14.50 -3.47
C ALA A 187 -6.56 15.94 -4.04
N GLN A 188 -6.67 16.95 -3.19
CA GLN A 188 -6.87 18.34 -3.61
C GLN A 188 -5.58 19.17 -3.54
N VAL A 189 -4.57 18.72 -2.79
CA VAL A 189 -3.36 19.52 -2.53
C VAL A 189 -2.62 19.90 -3.82
N ALA A 190 -2.45 18.96 -4.75
CA ALA A 190 -1.76 19.23 -6.02
C ALA A 190 -2.50 20.28 -6.90
N LYS A 191 -3.82 20.42 -6.75
CA LYS A 191 -4.66 21.27 -7.60
C LYS A 191 -4.49 22.76 -7.30
N VAL A 192 -4.03 23.11 -6.10
CA VAL A 192 -3.83 24.51 -5.68
C VAL A 192 -2.38 25.00 -5.85
N LYS A 193 -1.53 24.25 -6.55
CA LYS A 193 -0.11 24.57 -6.72
C LYS A 193 0.16 25.98 -7.26
N ASP A 194 -0.71 26.50 -8.13
CA ASP A 194 -0.55 27.81 -8.75
C ASP A 194 -1.01 28.97 -7.84
N GLU A 195 -1.59 28.65 -6.67
CA GLU A 195 -2.12 29.60 -5.69
C GLU A 195 -1.23 29.71 -4.45
N VAL A 196 -0.36 28.73 -4.19
CA VAL A 196 0.46 28.63 -2.98
C VAL A 196 1.95 28.62 -3.31
N ALA A 197 2.80 28.88 -2.32
CA ALA A 197 4.25 28.85 -2.51
C ALA A 197 4.74 27.42 -2.84
N PHE A 198 4.31 26.45 -2.05
CA PHE A 198 4.62 25.02 -2.22
C PHE A 198 3.40 24.15 -1.92
N VAL A 199 3.42 22.95 -2.48
CA VAL A 199 2.49 21.86 -2.13
C VAL A 199 3.30 20.68 -1.58
N VAL A 200 2.79 20.02 -0.53
CA VAL A 200 3.41 18.82 0.05
C VAL A 200 2.52 17.64 -0.30
N LEU A 201 3.04 16.67 -1.07
CA LEU A 201 2.24 15.64 -1.71
C LEU A 201 2.66 14.23 -1.32
N ASN A 202 1.66 13.37 -1.14
CA ASN A 202 1.84 11.92 -1.15
C ASN A 202 2.34 11.46 -2.53
N GLY A 203 3.11 10.35 -2.56
CA GLY A 203 3.74 9.86 -3.77
C GLY A 203 2.76 9.56 -4.90
N ASN A 204 1.63 8.89 -4.61
CA ASN A 204 0.59 8.61 -5.60
C ASN A 204 0.01 9.88 -6.22
N TYR A 205 -0.36 10.88 -5.42
CA TYR A 205 -0.89 12.15 -5.96
C TYR A 205 0.16 12.99 -6.67
N ALA A 206 1.43 12.85 -6.30
CA ALA A 206 2.51 13.46 -7.06
C ALA A 206 2.65 12.81 -8.45
N LEU A 207 2.60 11.48 -8.53
CA LEU A 207 2.62 10.73 -9.78
C LEU A 207 1.42 11.06 -10.66
N GLU A 208 0.20 11.12 -10.10
CA GLU A 208 -1.01 11.51 -10.81
C GLU A 208 -0.93 12.94 -11.37
N ALA A 209 -0.28 13.85 -10.64
CA ALA A 209 -0.03 15.22 -11.11
C ALA A 209 1.13 15.31 -12.13
N GLY A 210 1.74 14.18 -12.50
CA GLY A 210 2.84 14.10 -13.47
C GLY A 210 4.21 14.47 -12.91
N TYR A 211 4.37 14.47 -11.58
CA TYR A 211 5.64 14.75 -10.93
C TYR A 211 6.48 13.48 -10.75
N SER A 212 7.79 13.63 -10.91
CA SER A 212 8.81 12.66 -10.48
C SER A 212 9.46 13.18 -9.21
N VAL A 213 9.45 12.39 -8.14
CA VAL A 213 10.02 12.82 -6.85
C VAL A 213 11.49 13.24 -6.98
N SER A 214 12.28 12.50 -7.76
CA SER A 214 13.73 12.76 -7.95
C SER A 214 14.03 13.99 -8.82
N LYS A 215 13.10 14.39 -9.68
CA LYS A 215 13.32 15.48 -10.68
C LYS A 215 12.60 16.76 -10.32
N ASP A 216 11.37 16.64 -9.79
CA ASP A 216 10.46 17.78 -9.65
C ASP A 216 10.28 18.23 -8.20
N SER A 217 10.64 17.41 -7.21
CA SER A 217 10.56 17.81 -5.81
C SER A 217 11.69 18.80 -5.44
N ILE A 218 11.38 19.68 -4.51
CA ILE A 218 12.36 20.60 -3.90
C ILE A 218 13.10 19.87 -2.76
N ALA A 219 12.36 19.06 -2.02
CA ALA A 219 12.86 18.18 -0.97
C ALA A 219 11.92 17.00 -0.81
N TYR A 220 12.41 15.87 -0.37
CA TYR A 220 11.63 14.65 -0.15
C TYR A 220 12.26 13.76 0.91
N GLU A 221 11.48 12.84 1.44
CA GLU A 221 11.94 11.82 2.36
C GLU A 221 12.91 10.85 1.69
N LYS A 222 14.01 10.53 2.38
CA LYS A 222 15.00 9.59 1.85
C LYS A 222 14.54 8.14 1.99
N ALA A 223 14.89 7.31 1.02
CA ALA A 223 14.57 5.89 0.99
C ALA A 223 15.14 5.07 2.16
N ASP A 224 16.25 5.52 2.75
CA ASP A 224 16.93 4.90 3.89
C ASP A 224 16.52 5.49 5.26
N SER A 225 15.50 6.36 5.27
CA SER A 225 15.00 7.01 6.48
C SER A 225 14.08 6.10 7.30
N GLU A 226 13.83 6.47 8.55
CA GLU A 226 12.77 5.84 9.36
C GLU A 226 11.38 6.00 8.73
N ALA A 227 11.16 7.07 7.95
CA ALA A 227 9.92 7.26 7.19
C ALA A 227 9.65 6.12 6.22
N ALA A 228 10.68 5.59 5.53
CA ALA A 228 10.54 4.49 4.60
C ALA A 228 9.99 3.21 5.27
N LYS A 229 10.31 2.98 6.54
CA LYS A 229 9.79 1.84 7.31
C LYS A 229 8.41 2.13 7.91
N THR A 230 8.19 3.36 8.33
CA THR A 230 6.94 3.78 8.99
C THR A 230 5.78 3.84 8.00
N TYR A 231 6.02 4.43 6.82
CA TYR A 231 4.97 4.72 5.83
C TYR A 231 4.91 3.69 4.68
N VAL A 232 5.12 2.41 5.02
CA VAL A 232 4.96 1.31 4.06
C VAL A 232 3.52 1.20 3.61
N ASN A 233 3.30 1.17 2.30
CA ASN A 233 2.01 0.90 1.67
C ASN A 233 1.68 -0.59 1.74
N ILE A 234 0.44 -0.89 2.11
CA ILE A 234 0.00 -2.21 2.52
C ILE A 234 -1.23 -2.69 1.75
N ILE A 235 -1.44 -3.99 1.78
CA ILE A 235 -2.75 -4.58 1.48
C ILE A 235 -3.56 -4.54 2.77
N GLY A 236 -4.60 -3.70 2.78
CA GLY A 236 -5.57 -3.60 3.87
C GLY A 236 -6.74 -4.53 3.63
N VAL A 237 -7.14 -5.27 4.66
CA VAL A 237 -8.27 -6.21 4.62
C VAL A 237 -9.10 -6.07 5.89
N LYS A 238 -10.34 -6.56 5.87
CA LYS A 238 -11.13 -6.69 7.09
C LYS A 238 -10.53 -7.74 8.01
N GLU A 239 -10.51 -7.50 9.33
CA GLU A 239 -10.01 -8.43 10.34
C GLU A 239 -10.63 -9.82 10.17
N GLY A 240 -9.79 -10.85 10.15
CA GLY A 240 -10.15 -12.25 9.91
C GLY A 240 -9.98 -12.70 8.45
N ASN A 241 -9.84 -11.78 7.49
CA ASN A 241 -9.66 -12.11 6.06
C ASN A 241 -8.18 -12.18 5.64
N GLU A 242 -7.25 -11.71 6.47
CA GLU A 242 -5.81 -11.64 6.18
C GLU A 242 -5.17 -12.99 5.84
N ASN A 243 -5.81 -14.07 6.25
CA ASN A 243 -5.35 -15.43 6.05
C ASN A 243 -6.10 -16.20 4.96
N SER A 244 -7.03 -15.57 4.23
CA SER A 244 -7.73 -16.20 3.12
C SER A 244 -6.76 -16.56 1.99
N ASP A 245 -7.06 -17.61 1.23
CA ASP A 245 -6.17 -18.11 0.19
C ASP A 245 -5.95 -17.08 -0.93
N GLY A 246 -7.00 -16.31 -1.29
CA GLY A 246 -6.91 -15.23 -2.27
C GLY A 246 -5.98 -14.09 -1.81
N ILE A 247 -6.13 -13.64 -0.56
CA ILE A 247 -5.28 -12.57 -0.01
C ILE A 247 -3.82 -13.03 0.12
N LYS A 248 -3.57 -14.27 0.55
CA LYS A 248 -2.22 -14.85 0.57
C LYS A 248 -1.61 -14.92 -0.82
N ALA A 249 -2.39 -15.34 -1.83
CA ALA A 249 -1.93 -15.37 -3.22
C ALA A 249 -1.60 -13.97 -3.72
N LEU A 250 -2.47 -12.98 -3.47
CA LEU A 250 -2.27 -11.57 -3.84
C LEU A 250 -0.98 -11.01 -3.23
N VAL A 251 -0.82 -11.11 -1.92
CA VAL A 251 0.37 -10.59 -1.20
C VAL A 251 1.65 -11.29 -1.69
N LYS A 252 1.60 -12.60 -1.88
CA LYS A 252 2.75 -13.37 -2.40
C LYS A 252 3.18 -12.90 -3.80
N VAL A 253 2.21 -12.66 -4.69
CA VAL A 253 2.50 -12.17 -6.05
C VAL A 253 3.05 -10.75 -6.00
N LEU A 254 2.44 -9.85 -5.21
CA LEU A 254 2.90 -8.46 -5.06
C LEU A 254 4.32 -8.34 -4.49
N LYS A 255 4.77 -9.31 -3.70
CA LYS A 255 6.13 -9.39 -3.15
C LYS A 255 7.11 -10.17 -4.05
N SER A 256 6.69 -10.66 -5.22
CA SER A 256 7.55 -11.42 -6.13
C SER A 256 8.62 -10.55 -6.78
N ASP A 257 9.71 -11.20 -7.22
CA ASP A 257 10.81 -10.52 -7.92
C ASP A 257 10.35 -9.86 -9.23
N ASP A 258 9.36 -10.45 -9.91
CA ASP A 258 8.79 -9.89 -11.14
C ASP A 258 8.08 -8.54 -10.86
N ILE A 259 7.29 -8.45 -9.80
CA ILE A 259 6.62 -7.20 -9.41
C ILE A 259 7.64 -6.19 -8.88
N LYS A 260 8.61 -6.59 -8.06
CA LYS A 260 9.72 -5.72 -7.62
C LYS A 260 10.48 -5.14 -8.81
N LYS A 261 10.78 -5.97 -9.79
CA LYS A 261 11.43 -5.53 -11.03
C LYS A 261 10.57 -4.54 -11.80
N PHE A 262 9.28 -4.81 -11.97
CA PHE A 262 8.34 -3.89 -12.61
C PHE A 262 8.31 -2.53 -11.91
N ILE A 263 8.21 -2.51 -10.58
CA ILE A 263 8.22 -1.27 -9.78
C ILE A 263 9.51 -0.48 -10.03
N ASN A 264 10.67 -1.13 -9.92
CA ASN A 264 11.97 -0.48 -10.10
C ASN A 264 12.14 0.09 -11.52
N ASP A 265 11.75 -0.68 -12.54
CA ASP A 265 11.90 -0.27 -13.95
C ASP A 265 10.95 0.89 -14.32
N LYS A 266 9.75 0.91 -13.72
CA LYS A 266 8.71 1.87 -14.11
C LYS A 266 8.81 3.20 -13.36
N TYR A 267 9.10 3.18 -12.07
CA TYR A 267 8.93 4.37 -11.21
C TYR A 267 10.23 5.09 -10.84
N ASP A 268 11.40 4.57 -11.23
CA ASP A 268 12.71 5.26 -11.09
C ASP A 268 12.92 5.88 -9.68
N GLY A 269 12.58 5.11 -8.62
CA GLY A 269 12.72 5.51 -7.22
C GLY A 269 11.56 6.33 -6.65
N ALA A 270 10.53 6.66 -7.44
CA ALA A 270 9.30 7.26 -6.90
C ALA A 270 8.43 6.25 -6.15
N VAL A 271 8.61 4.97 -6.43
CA VAL A 271 8.03 3.83 -5.71
C VAL A 271 9.15 2.84 -5.44
N ILE A 272 9.29 2.40 -4.21
CA ILE A 272 10.40 1.57 -3.74
C ILE A 272 9.82 0.29 -3.16
N PRO A 273 10.12 -0.90 -3.72
CA PRO A 273 9.67 -2.17 -3.13
C PRO A 273 10.08 -2.29 -1.67
N PHE A 274 9.16 -2.76 -0.83
CA PHE A 274 9.44 -3.02 0.57
C PHE A 274 10.01 -4.43 0.75
N GLU A 275 11.07 -4.54 1.53
CA GLU A 275 11.67 -5.79 1.96
C GLU A 275 11.48 -5.94 3.48
N ASP A 276 10.91 -7.11 3.88
CA ASP A 276 10.66 -7.44 5.30
C ASP A 276 11.96 -7.55 6.11
#